data_7875c4561a1066fe7fe9faf5f990a81c
#
_entry.id   7875c4561a1066fe7fe9faf5f990a81c
#
_cell.length_a   1.000
_cell.length_b   1.000
_cell.length_c   1.000
_cell.angle_alpha   90.00
_cell.angle_beta   90.00
_cell.angle_gamma   90.00
#
_symmetry.space_group_name_H-M   'P 1'
#
loop_
_entity.id
_entity.type
_entity.pdbx_description
1 polymer ?
#
loop_
_entity_poly.entity_id
_entity_poly.type
_entity_poly.pdbx_seq_one_letter_code
_entity_poly.pdbx_strand_id
1 'polypeptide(L)'
;GYKAFISDNKTERECSVTAIRLAKEAGYICLSDAIAAGQKLKTGDKVYADIRGKSVIFVQLGKQPLQNGLNILGAHIDSPRLDVKQNPLEERSEIATLDTHYYGGVKKYQWVTIPLAIHGVIALKDGSTVPVVIGEDEDDPVFCISDLLIHLSREQLGKKASEAIEGEMLDLIVGNRPLVLVEKNNEVDNPSVSAQNAMADNACDAKNPSAKEAVKASVLALLK
;
A
#
# COMPACT_ATOMS: atom_id res chain seq x y z
N GLY A 1 6.06 18.21 11.25
CA GLY A 1 4.87 18.09 12.08
C GLY A 1 3.71 17.33 11.38
N TYR A 2 2.47 17.73 11.60
CA TYR A 2 1.26 17.00 11.18
C TYR A 2 1.21 16.66 9.68
N LYS A 3 1.55 17.65 8.80
CA LYS A 3 1.60 17.42 7.34
C LYS A 3 2.57 16.30 6.97
N ALA A 4 3.77 16.31 7.53
CA ALA A 4 4.75 15.25 7.27
C ALA A 4 4.23 13.90 7.77
N PHE A 5 3.65 13.85 8.99
CA PHE A 5 3.08 12.62 9.52
C PHE A 5 2.04 11.98 8.59
N ILE A 6 1.09 12.77 8.05
CA ILE A 6 0.08 12.24 7.12
C ILE A 6 0.70 11.85 5.76
N SER A 7 1.67 12.63 5.28
CA SER A 7 2.33 12.35 3.99
C SER A 7 3.13 11.05 4.02
N ASP A 8 3.77 10.75 5.15
CA ASP A 8 4.67 9.61 5.28
C ASP A 8 3.93 8.32 5.74
N ASN A 9 2.67 8.43 6.19
CA ASN A 9 1.91 7.30 6.73
C ASN A 9 0.55 7.18 6.03
N LYS A 10 0.46 6.27 5.09
CA LYS A 10 -0.74 6.03 4.27
C LYS A 10 -1.69 4.99 4.87
N THR A 11 -1.14 4.12 5.74
CA THR A 11 -1.88 3.01 6.36
C THR A 11 -1.84 3.10 7.89
N GLU A 12 -2.79 2.44 8.54
CA GLU A 12 -2.82 2.31 10.01
C GLU A 12 -1.55 1.65 10.57
N ARG A 13 -0.90 0.78 9.80
CA ARG A 13 0.38 0.15 10.21
C ARG A 13 1.52 1.16 10.27
N GLU A 14 1.65 1.96 9.23
CA GLU A 14 2.66 3.02 9.18
C GLU A 14 2.43 4.07 10.26
N CYS A 15 1.16 4.48 10.47
CA CYS A 15 0.79 5.37 11.56
C CYS A 15 1.19 4.81 12.93
N SER A 16 0.91 3.52 13.19
CA SER A 16 1.27 2.86 14.46
C SER A 16 2.79 2.83 14.66
N VAL A 17 3.56 2.45 13.63
CA VAL A 17 5.03 2.41 13.68
C VAL A 17 5.60 3.79 13.98
N THR A 18 5.15 4.82 13.26
CA THR A 18 5.63 6.19 13.45
C THR A 18 5.23 6.73 14.84
N ALA A 19 3.98 6.48 15.29
CA ALA A 19 3.52 6.89 16.60
C ALA A 19 4.33 6.24 17.72
N ILE A 20 4.63 4.94 17.61
CA ILE A 20 5.49 4.23 18.57
C ILE A 20 6.91 4.80 18.59
N ARG A 21 7.49 5.11 17.43
CA ARG A 21 8.81 5.74 17.36
C ARG A 21 8.83 7.08 18.10
N LEU A 22 7.87 7.95 17.82
CA LEU A 22 7.75 9.25 18.48
C LEU A 22 7.51 9.10 20.00
N ALA A 23 6.73 8.11 20.42
CA ALA A 23 6.51 7.82 21.82
C ALA A 23 7.79 7.35 22.52
N LYS A 24 8.59 6.48 21.89
CA LYS A 24 9.90 6.06 22.41
C LYS A 24 10.83 7.24 22.60
N GLU A 25 10.91 8.14 21.65
CA GLU A 25 11.65 9.41 21.75
C GLU A 25 11.18 10.28 22.91
N ALA A 26 9.87 10.21 23.25
CA ALA A 26 9.28 10.90 24.38
C ALA A 26 9.37 10.14 25.73
N GLY A 27 10.09 9.01 25.74
CA GLY A 27 10.35 8.22 26.96
C GLY A 27 9.27 7.19 27.30
N TYR A 28 8.43 6.79 26.34
CA TYR A 28 7.52 5.66 26.52
C TYR A 28 8.26 4.34 26.35
N ILE A 29 7.95 3.36 27.20
CA ILE A 29 8.48 1.99 27.14
C ILE A 29 7.37 1.02 26.75
N CYS A 30 7.73 -0.10 26.14
CA CYS A 30 6.76 -1.12 25.78
C CYS A 30 6.19 -1.77 27.05
N LEU A 31 4.87 -1.86 27.15
CA LEU A 31 4.18 -2.42 28.32
C LEU A 31 4.51 -3.91 28.50
N SER A 32 4.58 -4.70 27.40
CA SER A 32 4.94 -6.11 27.49
C SER A 32 6.37 -6.33 28.01
N ASP A 33 7.31 -5.47 27.61
CA ASP A 33 8.69 -5.56 28.08
C ASP A 33 8.78 -5.19 29.56
N ALA A 34 8.05 -4.18 30.00
CA ALA A 34 7.96 -3.80 31.41
C ALA A 34 7.38 -4.93 32.28
N ILE A 35 6.34 -5.62 31.79
CA ILE A 35 5.73 -6.78 32.46
C ILE A 35 6.74 -7.94 32.52
N ALA A 36 7.41 -8.28 31.42
CA ALA A 36 8.38 -9.34 31.37
C ALA A 36 9.56 -9.09 32.32
N ALA A 37 9.96 -7.83 32.48
CA ALA A 37 11.01 -7.41 33.43
C ALA A 37 10.53 -7.32 34.89
N GLY A 38 9.24 -7.57 35.19
CA GLY A 38 8.66 -7.42 36.55
C GLY A 38 8.69 -5.96 37.03
N GLN A 39 8.76 -4.98 36.13
CA GLN A 39 8.87 -3.58 36.47
C GLN A 39 7.57 -3.10 37.12
N LYS A 40 7.65 -2.53 38.31
CA LYS A 40 6.53 -1.85 38.94
C LYS A 40 6.44 -0.41 38.44
N LEU A 41 5.35 -0.12 37.75
CA LEU A 41 5.09 1.23 37.25
C LEU A 41 4.70 2.17 38.37
N LYS A 42 5.13 3.42 38.28
CA LYS A 42 4.87 4.51 39.25
C LYS A 42 4.35 5.75 38.54
N THR A 43 3.86 6.70 39.33
CA THR A 43 3.42 8.02 38.87
C THR A 43 4.46 8.66 37.94
N GLY A 44 4.02 9.10 36.78
CA GLY A 44 4.85 9.73 35.74
C GLY A 44 5.39 8.77 34.71
N ASP A 45 5.38 7.47 34.96
CA ASP A 45 5.82 6.48 33.98
C ASP A 45 4.93 6.48 32.75
N LYS A 46 5.54 6.24 31.60
CA LYS A 46 4.93 6.25 30.30
C LYS A 46 5.08 4.87 29.64
N VAL A 47 3.98 4.28 29.25
CA VAL A 47 3.98 2.97 28.59
C VAL A 47 3.15 3.01 27.32
N TYR A 48 3.46 2.15 26.38
CA TYR A 48 2.63 1.91 25.20
C TYR A 48 2.36 0.42 24.99
N ALA A 49 1.23 0.12 24.38
CA ALA A 49 0.87 -1.20 23.91
C ALA A 49 0.55 -1.15 22.43
N ASP A 50 1.24 -1.95 21.62
CA ASP A 50 0.94 -2.18 20.22
C ASP A 50 -0.11 -3.29 20.10
N ILE A 51 -1.17 -3.02 19.33
CA ILE A 51 -2.25 -3.96 19.06
C ILE A 51 -2.15 -4.42 17.61
N ARG A 52 -1.40 -5.50 17.40
CA ARG A 52 -1.23 -6.17 16.09
C ARG A 52 -0.67 -5.26 14.98
N GLY A 53 0.09 -4.23 15.33
CA GLY A 53 0.65 -3.27 14.38
C GLY A 53 -0.38 -2.41 13.66
N LYS A 54 -1.63 -2.34 14.14
CA LYS A 54 -2.71 -1.58 13.50
C LYS A 54 -3.41 -0.58 14.42
N SER A 55 -3.11 -0.63 15.69
CA SER A 55 -3.63 0.26 16.71
C SER A 55 -2.62 0.34 17.83
N VAL A 56 -2.59 1.47 18.54
CA VAL A 56 -1.66 1.66 19.65
C VAL A 56 -2.34 2.43 20.78
N ILE A 57 -2.00 2.05 22.01
CA ILE A 57 -2.45 2.74 23.21
C ILE A 57 -1.23 3.30 23.92
N PHE A 58 -1.28 4.57 24.27
CA PHE A 58 -0.28 5.25 25.07
C PHE A 58 -0.88 5.62 26.42
N VAL A 59 -0.17 5.32 27.49
CA VAL A 59 -0.60 5.62 28.86
C VAL A 59 0.52 6.35 29.58
N GLN A 60 0.19 7.50 30.19
CA GLN A 60 1.02 8.16 31.18
C GLN A 60 0.34 8.06 32.54
N LEU A 61 1.00 7.47 33.51
CA LEU A 61 0.44 7.32 34.86
C LEU A 61 0.39 8.65 35.57
N GLY A 62 -0.81 9.05 35.94
CA GLY A 62 -1.09 10.30 36.69
C GLY A 62 -0.73 10.22 38.17
N LYS A 63 -0.95 11.30 38.87
CA LYS A 63 -0.73 11.40 40.31
C LYS A 63 -1.90 10.84 41.15
N GLN A 64 -3.09 10.79 40.55
CA GLN A 64 -4.29 10.30 41.22
C GLN A 64 -4.48 8.81 40.93
N PRO A 65 -5.12 8.07 41.88
CA PRO A 65 -5.52 6.68 41.62
C PRO A 65 -6.45 6.57 40.41
N LEU A 66 -6.34 5.46 39.65
CA LEU A 66 -7.17 5.22 38.47
C LEU A 66 -8.68 5.22 38.75
N GLN A 67 -9.08 4.91 39.99
CA GLN A 67 -10.47 4.94 40.43
C GLN A 67 -11.08 6.35 40.38
N ASN A 68 -10.25 7.37 40.40
CA ASN A 68 -10.70 8.78 40.29
C ASN A 68 -10.95 9.22 38.84
N GLY A 69 -10.75 8.33 37.88
CA GLY A 69 -11.00 8.57 36.46
C GLY A 69 -9.74 8.67 35.61
N LEU A 70 -9.97 8.79 34.32
CA LEU A 70 -8.95 8.85 33.27
C LEU A 70 -9.27 9.99 32.30
N ASN A 71 -8.24 10.65 31.81
CA ASN A 71 -8.36 11.50 30.62
C ASN A 71 -8.04 10.67 29.40
N ILE A 72 -9.01 10.44 28.51
CA ILE A 72 -8.86 9.61 27.32
C ILE A 72 -8.92 10.50 26.08
N LEU A 73 -7.89 10.44 25.25
CA LEU A 73 -7.85 11.02 23.92
C LEU A 73 -7.90 9.89 22.90
N GLY A 74 -8.85 9.92 21.99
CA GLY A 74 -8.99 8.92 20.94
C GLY A 74 -8.96 9.57 19.55
N ALA A 75 -8.29 8.92 18.62
CA ALA A 75 -8.27 9.32 17.22
C ALA A 75 -8.18 8.06 16.35
N HIS A 76 -8.85 8.08 15.19
CA HIS A 76 -8.64 7.05 14.18
C HIS A 76 -7.32 7.31 13.43
N ILE A 77 -6.69 6.25 12.92
CA ILE A 77 -5.44 6.28 12.17
C ILE A 77 -5.54 5.62 10.79
N ASP A 78 -6.71 5.07 10.46
CA ASP A 78 -7.03 4.59 9.12
C ASP A 78 -7.37 5.76 8.19
N SER A 79 -7.16 5.56 6.88
CA SER A 79 -7.45 6.54 5.84
C SER A 79 -8.25 5.86 4.70
N PRO A 80 -9.06 6.62 3.95
CA PRO A 80 -9.67 6.10 2.73
C PRO A 80 -8.61 5.61 1.76
N ARG A 81 -8.84 4.44 1.17
CA ARG A 81 -7.92 3.77 0.26
C ARG A 81 -8.63 2.77 -0.64
N LEU A 82 -7.89 2.15 -1.53
CA LEU A 82 -8.32 0.96 -2.27
C LEU A 82 -7.59 -0.24 -1.69
N ASP A 83 -8.33 -1.25 -1.22
CA ASP A 83 -7.77 -2.51 -0.75
C ASP A 83 -7.72 -3.51 -1.90
N VAL A 84 -6.60 -4.20 -2.05
CA VAL A 84 -6.42 -5.26 -3.03
C VAL A 84 -7.22 -6.50 -2.58
N LYS A 85 -8.04 -7.07 -3.47
CA LYS A 85 -8.84 -8.27 -3.19
C LYS A 85 -7.96 -9.52 -3.03
N GLN A 86 -8.55 -10.63 -2.59
CA GLN A 86 -7.83 -11.88 -2.28
C GLN A 86 -7.17 -12.55 -3.49
N ASN A 87 -7.79 -12.48 -4.67
CA ASN A 87 -7.26 -13.00 -5.93
C ASN A 87 -7.26 -11.86 -6.96
N PRO A 88 -6.38 -10.87 -6.80
CA PRO A 88 -6.58 -9.59 -7.44
C PRO A 88 -6.05 -9.52 -8.87
N LEU A 89 -5.03 -10.33 -9.22
CA LEU A 89 -4.29 -10.16 -10.46
C LEU A 89 -5.03 -10.78 -11.63
N GLU A 90 -5.55 -9.91 -12.49
CA GLU A 90 -6.20 -10.28 -13.75
C GLU A 90 -5.42 -9.71 -14.94
N GLU A 91 -5.59 -10.33 -16.11
CA GLU A 91 -5.14 -9.79 -17.38
C GLU A 91 -6.29 -9.81 -18.38
N ARG A 92 -6.58 -8.64 -18.95
CA ARG A 92 -7.55 -8.48 -20.04
C ARG A 92 -6.94 -7.58 -21.12
N SER A 93 -7.02 -8.02 -22.37
CA SER A 93 -6.50 -7.23 -23.51
C SER A 93 -5.05 -6.78 -23.33
N GLU A 94 -4.18 -7.67 -22.85
CA GLU A 94 -2.75 -7.42 -22.61
C GLU A 94 -2.47 -6.33 -21.55
N ILE A 95 -3.44 -6.05 -20.69
CA ILE A 95 -3.30 -5.16 -19.54
C ILE A 95 -3.50 -5.99 -18.27
N ALA A 96 -2.50 -5.99 -17.40
CA ALA A 96 -2.61 -6.59 -16.08
C ALA A 96 -3.12 -5.57 -15.06
N THR A 97 -4.14 -5.98 -14.30
CA THR A 97 -4.76 -5.15 -13.27
C THR A 97 -4.80 -5.88 -11.92
N LEU A 98 -4.81 -5.09 -10.84
CA LEU A 98 -5.22 -5.57 -9.54
C LEU A 98 -6.66 -5.16 -9.28
N ASP A 99 -7.52 -6.16 -9.09
CA ASP A 99 -8.90 -5.97 -8.66
C ASP A 99 -8.92 -5.44 -7.23
N THR A 100 -9.66 -4.36 -7.00
CA THR A 100 -9.66 -3.63 -5.74
C THR A 100 -11.07 -3.47 -5.16
N HIS A 101 -11.10 -3.13 -3.89
CA HIS A 101 -12.32 -2.69 -3.20
C HIS A 101 -12.02 -1.40 -2.43
N TYR A 102 -12.86 -0.39 -2.54
CA TYR A 102 -12.66 0.85 -1.82
C TYR A 102 -12.98 0.72 -0.34
N TYR A 103 -12.18 1.37 0.49
CA TYR A 103 -12.34 1.43 1.94
C TYR A 103 -12.61 2.86 2.40
N GLY A 104 -13.63 3.03 3.24
CA GLY A 104 -14.01 4.32 3.80
C GLY A 104 -14.79 5.21 2.82
N GLY A 105 -14.88 6.48 3.15
CA GLY A 105 -15.60 7.47 2.34
C GLY A 105 -14.74 8.01 1.20
N VAL A 106 -14.88 7.45 0.00
CA VAL A 106 -14.16 7.91 -1.19
C VAL A 106 -15.09 8.60 -2.19
N LYS A 107 -14.62 9.70 -2.76
CA LYS A 107 -15.20 10.26 -3.98
C LYS A 107 -14.56 9.57 -5.18
N LYS A 108 -15.18 8.50 -5.67
CA LYS A 108 -14.60 7.58 -6.66
C LYS A 108 -14.03 8.28 -7.89
N TYR A 109 -14.68 9.31 -8.37
CA TYR A 109 -14.22 10.11 -9.52
C TYR A 109 -12.89 10.86 -9.30
N GLN A 110 -12.43 10.97 -8.05
CA GLN A 110 -11.12 11.57 -7.74
C GLN A 110 -9.97 10.57 -7.79
N TRP A 111 -10.26 9.28 -7.89
CA TRP A 111 -9.27 8.21 -7.85
C TRP A 111 -8.84 7.72 -9.24
N VAL A 112 -9.59 8.08 -10.28
CA VAL A 112 -9.22 7.77 -11.65
C VAL A 112 -8.22 8.79 -12.20
N THR A 113 -7.34 8.36 -13.10
CA THR A 113 -6.36 9.20 -13.83
C THR A 113 -5.29 9.91 -12.96
N ILE A 114 -5.16 9.54 -11.71
CA ILE A 114 -4.11 10.05 -10.82
C ILE A 114 -3.04 8.97 -10.58
N PRO A 115 -1.78 9.37 -10.29
CA PRO A 115 -0.77 8.42 -9.86
C PRO A 115 -1.11 7.84 -8.50
N LEU A 116 -0.95 6.53 -8.36
CA LEU A 116 -1.21 5.77 -7.14
C LEU A 116 0.03 4.98 -6.74
N ALA A 117 0.21 4.79 -5.44
CA ALA A 117 1.25 3.94 -4.85
C ALA A 117 0.62 2.74 -4.13
N ILE A 118 1.38 1.67 -3.98
CA ILE A 118 0.98 0.47 -3.25
C ILE A 118 1.69 0.45 -1.91
N HIS A 119 0.93 0.39 -0.82
CA HIS A 119 1.42 0.26 0.54
C HIS A 119 0.80 -0.97 1.20
N GLY A 120 1.60 -1.73 1.93
CA GLY A 120 1.07 -2.88 2.64
C GLY A 120 2.14 -3.74 3.29
N VAL A 121 1.75 -4.97 3.62
CA VAL A 121 2.65 -5.98 4.13
C VAL A 121 2.32 -7.34 3.50
N ILE A 122 3.35 -8.12 3.23
CA ILE A 122 3.22 -9.53 2.85
C ILE A 122 3.46 -10.37 4.10
N ALA A 123 2.46 -11.16 4.49
CA ALA A 123 2.62 -12.13 5.57
C ALA A 123 3.21 -13.42 4.98
N LEU A 124 4.37 -13.83 5.47
CA LEU A 124 5.03 -15.05 5.06
C LEU A 124 4.50 -16.27 5.84
N LYS A 125 4.78 -17.47 5.33
CA LYS A 125 4.30 -18.71 5.94
C LYS A 125 4.90 -19.00 7.33
N ASP A 126 6.07 -18.44 7.63
CA ASP A 126 6.72 -18.50 8.93
C ASP A 126 6.14 -17.52 9.96
N GLY A 127 5.16 -16.70 9.56
CA GLY A 127 4.52 -15.69 10.41
C GLY A 127 5.22 -14.33 10.40
N SER A 128 6.36 -14.20 9.72
CA SER A 128 7.02 -12.91 9.53
C SER A 128 6.26 -12.04 8.51
N THR A 129 6.55 -10.75 8.50
CA THR A 129 5.95 -9.79 7.56
C THR A 129 7.02 -8.98 6.84
N VAL A 130 6.80 -8.76 5.55
CA VAL A 130 7.65 -7.91 4.71
C VAL A 130 6.85 -6.65 4.35
N PRO A 131 7.33 -5.45 4.68
CA PRO A 131 6.66 -4.22 4.25
C PRO A 131 6.81 -4.05 2.74
N VAL A 132 5.76 -3.52 2.11
CA VAL A 132 5.72 -3.20 0.68
C VAL A 132 5.36 -1.74 0.54
N VAL A 133 6.22 -0.98 -0.12
CA VAL A 133 5.97 0.41 -0.56
C VAL A 133 6.49 0.50 -1.98
N ILE A 134 5.61 0.79 -2.94
CA ILE A 134 5.96 0.89 -4.36
C ILE A 134 5.20 2.09 -4.95
N GLY A 135 5.90 3.00 -5.61
CA GLY A 135 5.33 4.18 -6.26
C GLY A 135 5.54 5.48 -5.50
N GLU A 136 6.36 5.48 -4.44
CA GLU A 136 6.74 6.67 -3.69
C GLU A 136 8.12 7.23 -4.09
N ASP A 137 9.04 6.38 -4.54
CA ASP A 137 10.36 6.79 -5.01
C ASP A 137 10.31 7.22 -6.48
N GLU A 138 11.23 8.13 -6.89
CA GLU A 138 11.26 8.67 -8.26
C GLU A 138 11.51 7.60 -9.34
N ASP A 139 12.20 6.51 -8.98
CA ASP A 139 12.49 5.39 -9.86
C ASP A 139 11.43 4.29 -9.83
N ASP A 140 10.42 4.41 -8.97
CA ASP A 140 9.35 3.43 -8.83
C ASP A 140 8.38 3.47 -10.03
N PRO A 141 7.76 2.34 -10.36
CA PRO A 141 6.67 2.33 -11.33
C PRO A 141 5.46 3.13 -10.82
N VAL A 142 4.81 3.84 -11.73
CA VAL A 142 3.59 4.59 -11.44
C VAL A 142 2.38 3.74 -11.79
N PHE A 143 1.45 3.61 -10.83
CA PHE A 143 0.19 2.92 -11.02
C PHE A 143 -0.95 3.91 -11.22
N CYS A 144 -2.00 3.51 -11.92
CA CYS A 144 -3.19 4.35 -12.09
C CYS A 144 -4.43 3.50 -12.36
N ILE A 145 -5.58 4.13 -12.22
CA ILE A 145 -6.87 3.63 -12.69
C ILE A 145 -7.23 4.44 -13.93
N SER A 146 -7.49 3.77 -15.05
CA SER A 146 -7.89 4.46 -16.28
C SER A 146 -9.33 4.97 -16.19
N ASP A 147 -9.65 5.94 -17.01
CA ASP A 147 -11.01 6.42 -17.22
C ASP A 147 -11.34 6.43 -18.72
N LEU A 148 -12.62 6.56 -19.05
CA LEU A 148 -13.09 6.57 -20.42
C LEU A 148 -12.67 7.85 -21.16
N LEU A 149 -12.28 7.68 -22.42
CA LEU A 149 -12.10 8.80 -23.33
C LEU A 149 -13.44 9.52 -23.56
N ILE A 150 -13.38 10.82 -23.83
CA ILE A 150 -14.58 11.66 -24.07
C ILE A 150 -15.54 11.05 -25.08
N HIS A 151 -15.02 10.42 -26.12
CA HIS A 151 -15.84 9.80 -27.19
C HIS A 151 -16.62 8.56 -26.73
N LEU A 152 -16.17 7.90 -25.62
CA LEU A 152 -16.80 6.71 -25.05
C LEU A 152 -17.59 7.02 -23.77
N SER A 153 -17.46 8.23 -23.21
CA SER A 153 -17.97 8.60 -21.90
C SER A 153 -19.38 9.21 -21.89
N ARG A 154 -20.12 9.17 -23.01
CA ARG A 154 -21.42 9.83 -23.14
C ARG A 154 -22.41 9.47 -22.03
N GLU A 155 -22.50 8.19 -21.69
CA GLU A 155 -23.41 7.72 -20.63
C GLU A 155 -22.89 8.12 -19.24
N GLN A 156 -21.56 8.04 -19.03
CA GLN A 156 -20.90 8.44 -17.79
C GLN A 156 -21.13 9.92 -17.50
N LEU A 157 -21.00 10.78 -18.51
CA LEU A 157 -21.19 12.23 -18.38
C LEU A 157 -22.64 12.63 -18.04
N GLY A 158 -23.61 11.77 -18.32
CA GLY A 158 -25.01 11.97 -17.96
C GLY A 158 -25.34 11.57 -16.51
N LYS A 159 -24.46 10.87 -15.82
CA LYS A 159 -24.66 10.39 -14.46
C LYS A 159 -24.32 11.47 -13.42
N LYS A 160 -24.85 11.34 -12.20
CA LYS A 160 -24.38 12.13 -11.06
C LYS A 160 -22.93 11.77 -10.73
N ALA A 161 -22.16 12.70 -10.18
CA ALA A 161 -20.76 12.46 -9.79
C ALA A 161 -20.58 11.22 -8.89
N SER A 162 -21.55 10.92 -8.02
CA SER A 162 -21.53 9.74 -7.14
C SER A 162 -21.71 8.41 -7.89
N GLU A 163 -22.23 8.45 -9.12
CA GLU A 163 -22.61 7.30 -9.93
C GLU A 163 -21.74 7.17 -11.19
N ALA A 164 -20.98 8.22 -11.53
CA ALA A 164 -20.18 8.28 -12.75
C ALA A 164 -19.07 7.21 -12.78
N ILE A 165 -18.47 6.91 -11.63
CA ILE A 165 -17.48 5.84 -11.45
C ILE A 165 -18.07 4.81 -10.49
N GLU A 166 -18.14 3.58 -10.95
CA GLU A 166 -18.59 2.44 -10.13
C GLU A 166 -17.44 1.94 -9.25
N GLY A 167 -17.73 1.58 -7.99
CA GLY A 167 -16.69 1.17 -7.03
C GLY A 167 -15.94 -0.08 -7.43
N GLU A 168 -16.65 -1.04 -8.05
CA GLU A 168 -16.10 -2.31 -8.52
C GLU A 168 -15.29 -2.18 -9.84
N MET A 169 -15.18 -0.98 -10.40
CA MET A 169 -14.37 -0.69 -11.59
C MET A 169 -13.08 0.06 -11.27
N LEU A 170 -12.74 0.20 -9.99
CA LEU A 170 -11.51 0.86 -9.56
C LEU A 170 -10.32 -0.10 -9.60
N ASP A 171 -10.10 -0.76 -10.75
CA ASP A 171 -9.01 -1.71 -10.94
C ASP A 171 -7.71 -0.99 -11.25
N LEU A 172 -6.68 -1.32 -10.47
CA LEU A 172 -5.36 -0.69 -10.57
C LEU A 172 -4.55 -1.33 -11.70
N ILE A 173 -4.15 -0.54 -12.69
CA ILE A 173 -3.27 -1.00 -13.76
C ILE A 173 -1.85 -1.17 -13.20
N VAL A 174 -1.31 -2.38 -13.33
CA VAL A 174 0.02 -2.75 -12.82
C VAL A 174 0.98 -3.27 -13.90
N GLY A 175 0.48 -3.49 -15.11
CA GLY A 175 1.32 -3.91 -16.23
C GLY A 175 0.61 -3.74 -17.57
N ASN A 176 1.35 -3.35 -18.59
CA ASN A 176 0.83 -3.14 -19.94
C ASN A 176 1.76 -3.71 -21.04
N ARG A 177 2.80 -4.42 -20.63
CA ARG A 177 3.75 -5.09 -21.55
C ARG A 177 4.28 -6.37 -20.93
N PRO A 178 4.44 -7.46 -21.73
CA PRO A 178 5.18 -8.63 -21.26
C PRO A 178 6.65 -8.27 -21.04
N LEU A 179 7.27 -8.84 -20.01
CA LEU A 179 8.71 -8.77 -19.82
C LEU A 179 9.39 -9.63 -20.88
N VAL A 180 10.29 -9.04 -21.63
CA VAL A 180 11.24 -9.76 -22.45
C VAL A 180 12.42 -10.16 -21.55
N LEU A 181 12.45 -11.41 -21.11
CA LEU A 181 13.62 -11.96 -20.44
C LEU A 181 14.73 -12.11 -21.47
N VAL A 182 15.68 -11.19 -21.49
CA VAL A 182 16.93 -11.39 -22.23
C VAL A 182 17.69 -12.49 -21.50
N GLU A 183 17.78 -13.69 -22.07
CA GLU A 183 18.69 -14.71 -21.59
C GLU A 183 20.10 -14.13 -21.65
N LYS A 184 20.66 -13.79 -20.49
CA LYS A 184 22.08 -13.44 -20.36
C LYS A 184 22.89 -14.72 -20.63
N ASN A 185 23.42 -14.88 -21.82
CA ASN A 185 24.55 -15.75 -22.03
C ASN A 185 25.66 -15.35 -21.05
N ASN A 186 26.13 -16.32 -20.28
CA ASN A 186 27.09 -16.19 -19.20
C ASN A 186 28.30 -15.34 -19.62
N GLU A 187 28.33 -14.08 -19.23
CA GLU A 187 29.55 -13.34 -18.96
C GLU A 187 29.32 -12.49 -17.71
N VAL A 188 30.20 -12.73 -16.74
CA VAL A 188 30.24 -12.09 -15.44
C VAL A 188 30.62 -10.62 -15.62
N ASP A 189 29.70 -9.68 -15.41
CA ASP A 189 30.05 -8.34 -14.94
C ASP A 189 28.83 -7.62 -14.37
N ASN A 190 29.03 -7.13 -13.20
CA ASN A 190 28.40 -6.17 -12.30
C ASN A 190 27.06 -5.49 -12.71
N PRO A 191 25.99 -5.56 -11.92
CA PRO A 191 24.70 -4.96 -12.25
C PRO A 191 24.61 -3.51 -11.78
N SER A 192 24.78 -2.57 -12.71
CA SER A 192 24.17 -1.25 -12.59
C SER A 192 22.95 -1.23 -13.52
N VAL A 193 21.76 -1.32 -12.94
CA VAL A 193 20.50 -1.29 -13.68
C VAL A 193 20.19 0.14 -14.08
N SER A 194 20.52 0.51 -15.30
CA SER A 194 19.94 1.65 -15.98
C SER A 194 18.81 1.14 -16.88
N ALA A 195 17.58 1.31 -16.44
CA ALA A 195 16.39 1.09 -17.26
C ALA A 195 16.19 2.31 -18.18
N GLN A 196 17.00 2.43 -19.21
CA GLN A 196 16.76 3.41 -20.28
C GLN A 196 17.04 2.76 -21.63
N ASN A 197 16.00 2.85 -22.49
CA ASN A 197 16.01 2.67 -23.93
C ASN A 197 16.24 1.26 -24.50
N ALA A 198 15.13 0.56 -24.69
CA ALA A 198 14.99 -0.33 -25.86
C ALA A 198 13.67 -0.01 -26.57
N MET A 199 13.66 1.11 -27.31
CA MET A 199 12.79 1.19 -28.49
C MET A 199 13.48 0.36 -29.56
N ALA A 200 12.93 -0.80 -29.82
CA ALA A 200 13.22 -1.57 -31.02
C ALA A 200 11.90 -2.11 -31.54
N ASP A 201 11.53 -1.62 -32.71
CA ASP A 201 10.50 -2.16 -33.59
C ASP A 201 10.64 -3.68 -33.68
N ASN A 202 9.63 -4.40 -33.23
CA ASN A 202 9.38 -5.73 -33.76
C ASN A 202 7.88 -5.98 -33.84
N ALA A 203 7.46 -6.17 -35.06
CA ALA A 203 6.12 -6.51 -35.47
C ALA A 203 5.59 -7.76 -34.74
N CYS A 204 4.33 -7.69 -34.37
CA CYS A 204 3.52 -8.79 -33.87
C CYS A 204 3.58 -10.01 -34.78
N ASP A 205 4.20 -11.11 -34.33
CA ASP A 205 3.88 -12.43 -34.80
C ASP A 205 2.86 -13.09 -33.86
N ALA A 206 1.59 -12.89 -34.18
CA ALA A 206 0.45 -13.47 -33.49
C ALA A 206 0.28 -14.96 -33.85
N LYS A 207 1.18 -15.84 -33.40
CA LYS A 207 1.00 -17.29 -33.51
C LYS A 207 1.68 -18.08 -32.37
N ASN A 208 1.44 -17.71 -31.12
CA ASN A 208 1.81 -18.60 -30.03
C ASN A 208 0.65 -18.72 -29.04
N PRO A 209 -0.01 -19.89 -28.91
CA PRO A 209 -1.13 -20.04 -27.97
C PRO A 209 -0.73 -19.97 -26.48
N SER A 210 0.57 -19.83 -26.18
CA SER A 210 1.07 -19.56 -24.81
C SER A 210 1.11 -18.07 -24.44
N ALA A 211 0.71 -17.17 -25.32
CA ALA A 211 0.74 -15.73 -25.08
C ALA A 211 -0.46 -15.19 -24.26
N LYS A 212 -1.42 -16.05 -23.90
CA LYS A 212 -2.48 -15.64 -22.99
C LYS A 212 -1.89 -15.38 -21.61
N GLU A 213 -2.18 -14.18 -21.08
CA GLU A 213 -1.73 -13.71 -19.76
C GLU A 213 -0.19 -13.51 -19.65
N ALA A 214 0.49 -13.11 -20.73
CA ALA A 214 1.94 -12.88 -20.70
C ALA A 214 2.34 -11.70 -19.80
N VAL A 215 1.53 -10.65 -19.73
CA VAL A 215 1.77 -9.50 -18.86
C VAL A 215 1.57 -9.87 -17.39
N LYS A 216 0.52 -10.63 -17.08
CA LYS A 216 0.27 -11.18 -15.74
C LYS A 216 1.41 -12.08 -15.26
N ALA A 217 1.90 -12.96 -16.13
CA ALA A 217 3.05 -13.82 -15.83
C ALA A 217 4.31 -12.99 -15.53
N SER A 218 4.51 -11.89 -16.25
CA SER A 218 5.61 -10.95 -16.05
C SER A 218 5.52 -10.25 -14.71
N VAL A 219 4.34 -9.74 -14.35
CA VAL A 219 4.10 -9.11 -13.04
C VAL A 219 4.34 -10.12 -11.90
N LEU A 220 3.85 -11.37 -12.04
CA LEU A 220 4.09 -12.42 -11.05
C LEU A 220 5.57 -12.78 -10.92
N ALA A 221 6.35 -12.69 -11.98
CA ALA A 221 7.80 -12.95 -11.94
C ALA A 221 8.57 -11.85 -11.19
N LEU A 222 8.09 -10.60 -11.26
CA LEU A 222 8.68 -9.46 -10.52
C LEU A 222 8.37 -9.50 -9.01
N LEU A 223 7.30 -10.18 -8.62
CA LEU A 223 6.88 -10.29 -7.22
C LEU A 223 7.49 -11.51 -6.49
N LYS A 224 8.28 -12.34 -7.15
CA LYS A 224 8.98 -13.51 -6.58
C LYS A 224 10.42 -13.18 -6.24
#